data_5d35b7fb12cd4e844ca3eb2323b116cf
#
_entry.id   5d35b7fb12cd4e844ca3eb2323b116cf
#
_cell.length_a   1.000
_cell.length_b   1.000
_cell.length_c   1.000
_cell.angle_alpha   90.00
_cell.angle_beta   90.00
_cell.angle_gamma   90.00
#
_symmetry.space_group_name_H-M   'P 1'
#
loop_
_entity.id
_entity.type
_entity.pdbx_description
1 polymer ?
#
loop_
_entity_poly.entity_id
_entity_poly.type
_entity_poly.pdbx_seq_one_letter_code
_entity_poly.pdbx_strand_id
1 'polypeptide(L)'
;MEKLAIRLQLQNSIIFNAFIITIILTLLAIPTKAQDNNNSSATAKKDSITVQKNIVFQKGKEYILGGISVTGLQKFTESTVKVFTGLKIGQPLKLPGDKLTSAIKKLYESKQFRTVEVYLLRVDGNTIYLEFDVKELPQLNQIGIAGIKKNKSKTLKTEAELKTGAMVTDNLIVTTKNYIRKKYTDKGFLKTKVSVNTRVDSSDINSVNMKIFIDKGSKIKIKNINFKGNEALADGKLRAVMSNTKRKFLGRFWKGSKYIDDEFKEDLESILDTYSRLGYRDSRILSDSISWNDDNTININIELEEGRQYIFGDIVYVGNKSYTDQQLNTLLKIEKGDVYNGAVLKERISGDGSPNSEDIQTLYQNSGFLFSSVNAVETKVVNDSITVEVRIREDEKAT
;
A
#
# COMPACT_ATOMS: atom_id res chain seq x y z
N MET A 1 -40.09 15.63 -6.68
CA MET A 1 -39.61 15.19 -8.02
C MET A 1 -38.75 13.96 -7.77
N GLU A 2 -39.29 12.78 -8.08
CA GLU A 2 -38.45 11.57 -8.12
C GLU A 2 -37.56 11.63 -9.33
N LYS A 3 -36.25 11.73 -9.10
CA LYS A 3 -35.23 11.68 -10.14
C LYS A 3 -34.89 10.22 -10.45
N LEU A 4 -34.96 9.81 -11.71
CA LEU A 4 -34.51 8.47 -12.10
C LEU A 4 -32.99 8.39 -12.04
N ALA A 5 -32.46 7.76 -10.99
CA ALA A 5 -31.04 7.58 -10.80
C ALA A 5 -30.51 6.46 -11.73
N ILE A 6 -29.66 6.79 -12.69
CA ILE A 6 -28.85 5.80 -13.40
C ILE A 6 -27.58 5.57 -12.57
N ARG A 7 -27.66 4.65 -11.61
CA ARG A 7 -26.50 4.25 -10.82
C ARG A 7 -25.60 3.36 -11.67
N LEU A 8 -24.57 3.95 -12.29
CA LEU A 8 -23.48 3.21 -12.88
C LEU A 8 -22.52 2.79 -11.75
N GLN A 9 -22.72 1.58 -11.21
CA GLN A 9 -21.70 0.94 -10.40
C GLN A 9 -20.53 0.58 -11.31
N LEU A 10 -19.43 1.32 -11.20
CA LEU A 10 -18.14 0.85 -11.64
C LEU A 10 -17.74 -0.30 -10.70
N GLN A 11 -17.94 -1.56 -11.14
CA GLN A 11 -17.36 -2.71 -10.50
C GLN A 11 -15.83 -2.62 -10.61
N ASN A 12 -15.19 -2.06 -9.61
CA ASN A 12 -13.82 -2.39 -9.33
C ASN A 12 -13.80 -3.81 -8.74
N SER A 13 -13.68 -4.81 -9.61
CA SER A 13 -13.25 -6.11 -9.18
C SER A 13 -11.78 -6.00 -8.80
N ILE A 14 -11.49 -6.01 -7.52
CA ILE A 14 -10.43 -6.74 -6.84
C ILE A 14 -10.48 -6.31 -5.35
N ILE A 15 -10.85 -7.29 -4.51
CA ILE A 15 -10.66 -7.33 -3.06
C ILE A 15 -11.48 -6.34 -2.21
N PHE A 16 -12.72 -6.72 -1.87
CA PHE A 16 -13.27 -6.62 -0.51
C PHE A 16 -14.47 -7.59 -0.41
N ASN A 17 -14.17 -8.87 -0.16
CA ASN A 17 -15.13 -9.82 0.36
C ASN A 17 -15.02 -9.82 1.88
N ALA A 18 -16.18 -9.92 2.50
CA ALA A 18 -16.46 -10.25 3.88
C ALA A 18 -16.82 -9.08 4.82
N PHE A 19 -17.97 -9.24 5.36
CA PHE A 19 -18.67 -8.59 6.47
C PHE A 19 -19.72 -7.54 6.09
N ILE A 20 -20.91 -8.02 5.69
CA ILE A 20 -22.23 -7.56 6.17
C ILE A 20 -23.24 -8.66 5.80
N ILE A 21 -23.42 -9.62 6.68
CA ILE A 21 -24.62 -10.45 6.78
C ILE A 21 -25.08 -10.35 8.24
N THR A 22 -26.38 -10.24 8.40
CA THR A 22 -27.15 -10.29 9.65
C THR A 22 -27.30 -8.97 10.39
N ILE A 23 -28.45 -8.35 10.21
CA ILE A 23 -29.48 -8.03 11.22
C ILE A 23 -30.70 -7.50 10.45
N ILE A 24 -31.62 -8.37 10.08
CA ILE A 24 -33.04 -8.07 9.90
C ILE A 24 -33.78 -9.22 10.54
N LEU A 25 -34.32 -8.99 11.70
CA LEU A 25 -35.60 -9.60 12.13
C LEU A 25 -36.12 -8.89 13.38
N THR A 26 -37.43 -8.67 13.34
CA THR A 26 -38.37 -8.36 14.44
C THR A 26 -38.49 -6.90 14.90
N LEU A 27 -39.56 -6.27 14.44
CA LEU A 27 -40.48 -5.60 15.37
C LEU A 27 -41.90 -5.68 14.87
N LEU A 28 -42.68 -6.34 15.69
CA LEU A 28 -44.11 -6.59 15.58
C LEU A 28 -44.93 -5.29 15.69
N ALA A 29 -46.05 -5.27 15.01
CA ALA A 29 -47.09 -4.29 15.00
C ALA A 29 -47.80 -4.16 16.35
N ILE A 30 -48.13 -2.93 16.75
CA ILE A 30 -49.22 -2.62 17.64
C ILE A 30 -50.01 -1.43 17.06
N PRO A 31 -51.31 -1.55 16.87
CA PRO A 31 -52.14 -0.44 16.41
C PRO A 31 -52.66 0.38 17.58
N THR A 32 -52.63 1.70 17.55
CA THR A 32 -53.45 2.54 18.40
C THR A 32 -54.24 3.56 17.60
N LYS A 33 -55.47 3.64 17.99
CA LYS A 33 -56.62 4.37 17.39
C LYS A 33 -56.45 5.89 17.42
N ALA A 34 -57.19 6.45 16.48
CA ALA A 34 -57.49 7.84 16.27
C ALA A 34 -58.06 8.60 17.48
N GLN A 35 -57.80 9.89 17.54
CA GLN A 35 -58.74 10.86 18.00
C GLN A 35 -58.62 12.17 17.24
N ASP A 36 -59.72 12.55 16.62
CA ASP A 36 -59.97 13.81 15.93
C ASP A 36 -59.87 15.00 16.91
N ASN A 37 -59.36 16.12 16.46
CA ASN A 37 -59.90 17.40 16.80
C ASN A 37 -59.62 18.44 15.72
N ASN A 38 -60.69 18.93 15.16
CA ASN A 38 -60.79 20.08 14.25
C ASN A 38 -60.25 21.35 14.89
N ASN A 39 -59.46 22.13 14.15
CA ASN A 39 -59.79 23.56 14.03
C ASN A 39 -59.19 24.17 12.76
N SER A 40 -60.02 24.79 12.03
CA SER A 40 -59.88 25.52 10.80
C SER A 40 -58.97 26.75 10.93
N SER A 41 -58.14 26.98 9.94
CA SER A 41 -57.83 28.30 9.39
C SER A 41 -57.36 28.16 7.94
N ALA A 42 -58.08 28.77 7.08
CA ALA A 42 -57.81 28.88 5.65
C ALA A 42 -56.53 29.69 5.42
N THR A 43 -55.68 29.22 4.47
CA THR A 43 -55.07 30.12 3.47
C THR A 43 -54.36 29.35 2.38
N ALA A 44 -54.72 29.65 1.15
CA ALA A 44 -53.98 29.50 -0.13
C ALA A 44 -53.61 28.09 -0.58
N LYS A 45 -54.47 27.51 -1.38
CA LYS A 45 -54.16 26.53 -2.42
C LYS A 45 -53.10 27.09 -3.35
N LYS A 46 -51.91 26.51 -3.28
CA LYS A 46 -50.93 26.53 -4.39
C LYS A 46 -51.06 25.20 -5.09
N ASP A 47 -51.80 25.20 -6.19
CA ASP A 47 -51.91 24.05 -7.05
C ASP A 47 -50.54 23.67 -7.61
N SER A 48 -49.89 22.74 -6.97
CA SER A 48 -48.74 22.04 -7.55
C SER A 48 -49.25 20.85 -8.31
N ILE A 49 -49.50 21.08 -9.60
CA ILE A 49 -49.72 19.99 -10.57
C ILE A 49 -48.45 19.16 -10.62
N THR A 50 -48.43 18.06 -9.90
CA THR A 50 -47.35 17.04 -9.97
C THR A 50 -47.64 16.21 -11.22
N VAL A 51 -47.16 16.66 -12.39
CA VAL A 51 -47.10 15.83 -13.58
C VAL A 51 -45.95 14.84 -13.36
N GLN A 52 -46.28 13.63 -12.90
CA GLN A 52 -45.38 12.49 -13.03
C GLN A 52 -45.27 12.17 -14.55
N LYS A 53 -44.27 12.76 -15.18
CA LYS A 53 -43.92 12.42 -16.55
C LYS A 53 -43.11 11.12 -16.49
N ASN A 54 -43.71 9.99 -16.81
CA ASN A 54 -43.01 8.73 -17.00
C ASN A 54 -41.97 8.93 -18.10
N ILE A 55 -40.68 8.97 -17.69
CA ILE A 55 -39.58 9.10 -18.65
C ILE A 55 -39.42 7.75 -19.34
N VAL A 56 -39.88 7.65 -20.58
CA VAL A 56 -39.68 6.46 -21.41
C VAL A 56 -38.26 6.50 -21.99
N PHE A 57 -37.42 5.62 -21.48
CA PHE A 57 -36.02 5.53 -21.85
C PHE A 57 -35.67 4.09 -22.28
N GLN A 58 -35.01 3.93 -23.44
CA GLN A 58 -34.53 2.63 -23.93
C GLN A 58 -33.03 2.48 -23.65
N LYS A 59 -32.69 1.52 -22.78
CA LYS A 59 -31.29 1.21 -22.46
C LYS A 59 -30.54 0.75 -23.71
N GLY A 60 -29.36 1.34 -23.94
CA GLY A 60 -28.47 0.99 -25.04
C GLY A 60 -28.79 1.65 -26.38
N LYS A 61 -29.89 2.42 -26.48
CA LYS A 61 -30.18 3.27 -27.64
C LYS A 61 -29.23 4.49 -27.65
N GLU A 62 -28.94 4.97 -28.85
CA GLU A 62 -28.19 6.20 -29.05
C GLU A 62 -29.13 7.41 -29.11
N TYR A 63 -28.83 8.42 -28.31
CA TYR A 63 -29.58 9.67 -28.22
C TYR A 63 -28.66 10.86 -28.54
N ILE A 64 -29.23 11.99 -28.86
CA ILE A 64 -28.51 13.25 -29.00
C ILE A 64 -28.50 13.98 -27.66
N LEU A 65 -27.36 14.44 -27.20
CA LEU A 65 -27.24 15.22 -25.97
C LEU A 65 -27.78 16.64 -26.19
N GLY A 66 -28.96 16.95 -25.66
CA GLY A 66 -29.61 18.25 -25.77
C GLY A 66 -29.18 19.29 -24.77
N GLY A 67 -28.74 18.83 -23.60
CA GLY A 67 -28.28 19.72 -22.54
C GLY A 67 -27.70 19.02 -21.33
N ILE A 68 -26.88 19.76 -20.59
CA ILE A 68 -26.31 19.36 -19.32
C ILE A 68 -26.59 20.44 -18.29
N SER A 69 -27.16 20.09 -17.15
CA SER A 69 -27.22 20.91 -15.96
C SER A 69 -26.31 20.33 -14.88
N VAL A 70 -25.85 21.16 -13.95
CA VAL A 70 -25.00 20.75 -12.83
C VAL A 70 -25.57 21.30 -11.54
N THR A 71 -25.73 20.41 -10.55
CA THR A 71 -26.21 20.76 -9.21
C THR A 71 -25.17 20.39 -8.14
N GLY A 72 -25.35 20.87 -6.91
CA GLY A 72 -24.45 20.59 -5.79
C GLY A 72 -23.16 21.43 -5.78
N LEU A 73 -23.06 22.43 -6.66
CA LEU A 73 -21.90 23.35 -6.74
C LEU A 73 -21.84 24.30 -5.56
N GLN A 74 -20.62 24.59 -5.10
CA GLN A 74 -20.34 25.58 -4.07
C GLN A 74 -19.32 26.63 -4.56
N LYS A 75 -18.20 26.21 -5.10
CA LYS A 75 -17.09 27.05 -5.53
C LYS A 75 -16.88 27.04 -7.04
N PHE A 76 -17.19 25.92 -7.68
CA PHE A 76 -17.08 25.81 -9.13
C PHE A 76 -18.32 26.33 -9.85
N THR A 77 -18.14 26.79 -11.09
CA THR A 77 -19.25 27.17 -11.95
C THR A 77 -19.74 25.97 -12.78
N GLU A 78 -20.99 26.02 -13.19
CA GLU A 78 -21.57 24.99 -14.05
C GLU A 78 -20.78 24.80 -15.35
N SER A 79 -20.33 25.90 -15.97
CA SER A 79 -19.52 25.88 -17.18
C SER A 79 -18.19 25.15 -16.97
N THR A 80 -17.53 25.35 -15.83
CA THR A 80 -16.28 24.64 -15.48
C THR A 80 -16.49 23.13 -15.41
N VAL A 81 -17.57 22.69 -14.77
CA VAL A 81 -17.87 21.25 -14.64
C VAL A 81 -18.22 20.66 -16.01
N LYS A 82 -19.00 21.36 -16.83
CA LYS A 82 -19.31 20.94 -18.22
C LYS A 82 -18.04 20.70 -19.03
N VAL A 83 -17.07 21.62 -18.94
CA VAL A 83 -15.77 21.47 -19.61
C VAL A 83 -15.03 20.22 -19.11
N PHE A 84 -15.02 19.96 -17.81
CA PHE A 84 -14.37 18.76 -17.26
C PHE A 84 -15.01 17.46 -17.75
N THR A 85 -16.32 17.43 -18.00
CA THR A 85 -16.97 16.23 -18.56
C THR A 85 -16.45 15.88 -19.95
N GLY A 86 -16.05 16.89 -20.73
CA GLY A 86 -15.67 16.75 -22.14
C GLY A 86 -16.87 16.41 -23.06
N LEU A 87 -18.10 16.46 -22.54
CA LEU A 87 -19.32 16.23 -23.35
C LEU A 87 -19.70 17.50 -24.11
N LYS A 88 -20.14 17.33 -25.36
CA LYS A 88 -20.60 18.43 -26.21
C LYS A 88 -22.10 18.28 -26.51
N ILE A 89 -22.84 19.38 -26.38
CA ILE A 89 -24.24 19.42 -26.79
C ILE A 89 -24.31 19.13 -28.29
N GLY A 90 -25.33 18.35 -28.70
CA GLY A 90 -25.51 17.91 -30.09
C GLY A 90 -24.77 16.62 -30.45
N GLN A 91 -23.90 16.09 -29.59
CA GLN A 91 -23.22 14.84 -29.88
C GLN A 91 -24.09 13.61 -29.59
N PRO A 92 -23.89 12.51 -30.35
CA PRO A 92 -24.53 11.24 -30.07
C PRO A 92 -23.98 10.62 -28.78
N LEU A 93 -24.88 10.15 -27.91
CA LEU A 93 -24.59 9.58 -26.61
C LEU A 93 -25.43 8.33 -26.35
N LYS A 94 -24.77 7.22 -26.11
CA LYS A 94 -25.39 5.97 -25.71
C LYS A 94 -25.49 5.89 -24.18
N LEU A 95 -26.63 5.46 -23.64
CA LEU A 95 -26.88 5.34 -22.21
C LEU A 95 -27.34 3.93 -21.83
N PRO A 96 -26.60 3.26 -20.90
CA PRO A 96 -25.25 3.58 -20.47
C PRO A 96 -24.24 3.41 -21.61
N GLY A 97 -23.08 4.11 -21.53
CA GLY A 97 -22.07 4.01 -22.58
C GLY A 97 -20.74 4.69 -22.21
N ASP A 98 -19.73 4.43 -23.03
CA ASP A 98 -18.34 4.80 -22.74
C ASP A 98 -18.11 6.31 -22.61
N LYS A 99 -18.81 7.11 -23.41
CA LYS A 99 -18.69 8.58 -23.35
C LYS A 99 -19.14 9.14 -22.00
N LEU A 100 -20.26 8.64 -21.45
CA LEU A 100 -20.74 9.04 -20.13
C LEU A 100 -19.81 8.53 -19.04
N THR A 101 -19.38 7.27 -19.12
CA THR A 101 -18.41 6.69 -18.17
C THR A 101 -17.12 7.49 -18.17
N SER A 102 -16.60 7.87 -19.34
CA SER A 102 -15.40 8.70 -19.48
C SER A 102 -15.59 10.09 -18.89
N ALA A 103 -16.77 10.70 -19.05
CA ALA A 103 -17.08 12.00 -18.46
C ALA A 103 -17.05 11.95 -16.93
N ILE A 104 -17.67 10.93 -16.33
CA ILE A 104 -17.66 10.70 -14.89
C ILE A 104 -16.22 10.46 -14.42
N LYS A 105 -15.45 9.63 -15.12
CA LYS A 105 -14.05 9.34 -14.80
C LYS A 105 -13.20 10.61 -14.81
N LYS A 106 -13.33 11.46 -15.80
CA LYS A 106 -12.61 12.75 -15.87
C LYS A 106 -12.94 13.67 -14.70
N LEU A 107 -14.21 13.72 -14.26
CA LEU A 107 -14.59 14.49 -13.08
C LEU A 107 -13.90 13.95 -11.81
N TYR A 108 -13.81 12.62 -11.61
CA TYR A 108 -13.07 12.05 -10.50
C TYR A 108 -11.55 12.26 -10.63
N GLU A 109 -11.00 12.13 -11.82
CA GLU A 109 -9.57 12.35 -12.10
C GLU A 109 -9.14 13.80 -11.87
N SER A 110 -10.06 14.76 -11.98
CA SER A 110 -9.80 16.17 -11.62
C SER A 110 -9.48 16.36 -10.15
N LYS A 111 -9.80 15.36 -9.30
CA LYS A 111 -9.65 15.39 -7.81
C LYS A 111 -10.35 16.56 -7.14
N GLN A 112 -11.38 17.12 -7.79
CA GLN A 112 -12.17 18.25 -7.27
C GLN A 112 -13.48 17.79 -6.62
N PHE A 113 -13.96 16.60 -6.95
CA PHE A 113 -15.26 16.10 -6.54
C PHE A 113 -15.14 14.82 -5.70
N ARG A 114 -15.94 14.77 -4.62
CA ARG A 114 -16.09 13.58 -3.77
C ARG A 114 -17.08 12.60 -4.38
N THR A 115 -18.19 13.13 -4.91
CA THR A 115 -19.28 12.34 -5.50
C THR A 115 -19.68 12.97 -6.82
N VAL A 116 -19.95 12.13 -7.79
CA VAL A 116 -20.52 12.51 -9.09
C VAL A 116 -21.65 11.53 -9.40
N GLU A 117 -22.87 12.00 -9.39
CA GLU A 117 -24.06 11.25 -9.77
C GLU A 117 -24.66 11.87 -11.03
N VAL A 118 -25.19 11.04 -11.93
CA VAL A 118 -25.77 11.50 -13.18
C VAL A 118 -27.22 11.04 -13.27
N TYR A 119 -28.08 12.00 -13.49
CA TYR A 119 -29.52 11.79 -13.63
C TYR A 119 -29.97 12.13 -15.02
N LEU A 120 -30.95 11.35 -15.53
CA LEU A 120 -31.68 11.67 -16.76
C LEU A 120 -32.85 12.56 -16.38
N LEU A 121 -32.78 13.83 -16.80
CA LEU A 121 -33.84 14.80 -16.49
C LEU A 121 -35.04 14.66 -17.40
N ARG A 122 -34.79 14.51 -18.72
CA ARG A 122 -35.82 14.55 -19.73
C ARG A 122 -35.37 13.82 -21.00
N VAL A 123 -36.34 13.22 -21.69
CA VAL A 123 -36.18 12.65 -23.03
C VAL A 123 -37.22 13.30 -23.93
N ASP A 124 -36.80 13.98 -24.99
CA ASP A 124 -37.64 14.58 -26.01
C ASP A 124 -37.34 13.91 -27.37
N GLY A 125 -38.15 12.91 -27.73
CA GLY A 125 -37.92 12.10 -28.92
C GLY A 125 -36.57 11.36 -28.85
N ASN A 126 -35.59 11.79 -29.64
CA ASN A 126 -34.22 11.25 -29.63
C ASN A 126 -33.23 12.13 -28.91
N THR A 127 -33.66 13.17 -28.19
CA THR A 127 -32.83 14.10 -27.47
C THR A 127 -32.94 13.89 -25.96
N ILE A 128 -31.81 13.86 -25.27
CA ILE A 128 -31.73 13.66 -23.81
C ILE A 128 -31.10 14.85 -23.11
N TYR A 129 -31.53 15.07 -21.87
CA TYR A 129 -31.01 16.10 -20.99
C TYR A 129 -30.50 15.44 -19.70
N LEU A 130 -29.26 15.73 -19.33
CA LEU A 130 -28.59 15.13 -18.16
C LEU A 130 -28.37 16.16 -17.07
N GLU A 131 -28.47 15.70 -15.84
CA GLU A 131 -28.03 16.46 -14.66
C GLU A 131 -26.86 15.73 -14.00
N PHE A 132 -25.80 16.46 -13.81
CA PHE A 132 -24.67 16.01 -12.97
C PHE A 132 -24.87 16.60 -11.58
N ASP A 133 -25.18 15.76 -10.59
CA ASP A 133 -25.18 16.15 -9.19
C ASP A 133 -23.81 15.84 -8.60
N VAL A 134 -23.08 16.90 -8.27
CA VAL A 134 -21.69 16.77 -7.83
C VAL A 134 -21.54 17.28 -6.40
N LYS A 135 -20.64 16.64 -5.65
CA LYS A 135 -20.25 17.12 -4.34
C LYS A 135 -18.77 17.49 -4.38
N GLU A 136 -18.49 18.75 -4.27
CA GLU A 136 -17.12 19.26 -4.26
C GLU A 136 -16.33 18.79 -3.04
N LEU A 137 -15.03 18.54 -3.21
CA LEU A 137 -14.12 18.35 -2.09
C LEU A 137 -13.79 19.69 -1.46
N PRO A 138 -13.81 19.81 -0.12
CA PRO A 138 -13.44 21.06 0.52
C PRO A 138 -11.95 21.34 0.40
N GLN A 139 -11.60 22.62 0.32
CA GLN A 139 -10.23 23.10 0.28
C GLN A 139 -9.68 23.33 1.68
N LEU A 140 -8.42 23.03 1.88
CA LEU A 140 -7.70 23.26 3.13
C LEU A 140 -7.34 24.75 3.26
N ASN A 141 -7.95 25.46 4.23
CA ASN A 141 -7.64 26.86 4.48
C ASN A 141 -6.52 26.99 5.52
N GLN A 142 -6.71 26.51 6.73
CA GLN A 142 -5.72 26.63 7.79
C GLN A 142 -5.32 25.25 8.35
N ILE A 143 -4.03 25.18 8.78
CA ILE A 143 -3.46 23.97 9.36
C ILE A 143 -2.88 24.30 10.72
N GLY A 144 -3.48 23.73 11.78
CA GLY A 144 -2.97 23.77 13.14
C GLY A 144 -2.34 22.44 13.53
N ILE A 145 -1.14 22.45 14.13
CA ILE A 145 -0.53 21.26 14.73
C ILE A 145 -0.23 21.54 16.19
N ALA A 146 -0.76 20.69 17.06
CA ALA A 146 -0.59 20.76 18.51
C ALA A 146 0.14 19.51 19.04
N GLY A 147 0.68 19.59 20.28
CA GLY A 147 1.44 18.50 20.92
C GLY A 147 2.93 18.48 20.62
N ILE A 148 3.41 19.37 19.74
CA ILE A 148 4.84 19.50 19.39
C ILE A 148 5.29 20.96 19.38
N LYS A 149 6.61 21.17 19.41
CA LYS A 149 7.20 22.53 19.37
C LYS A 149 6.89 23.24 18.05
N LYS A 150 6.68 24.56 18.06
CA LYS A 150 6.26 25.38 16.90
C LYS A 150 7.20 25.23 15.67
N ASN A 151 8.53 25.22 15.89
CA ASN A 151 9.49 24.98 14.80
C ASN A 151 9.32 23.61 14.13
N LYS A 152 9.09 22.53 14.92
CA LYS A 152 8.83 21.19 14.39
C LYS A 152 7.48 21.09 13.68
N SER A 153 6.49 21.87 14.11
CA SER A 153 5.20 21.98 13.43
C SER A 153 5.35 22.53 12.01
N LYS A 154 6.15 23.58 11.82
CA LYS A 154 6.42 24.14 10.49
C LYS A 154 7.08 23.11 9.55
N THR A 155 8.13 22.45 10.01
CA THR A 155 8.83 21.41 9.25
C THR A 155 7.87 20.26 8.89
N LEU A 156 7.06 19.82 9.85
CA LEU A 156 6.12 18.70 9.65
C LEU A 156 5.04 19.02 8.61
N LYS A 157 4.55 20.25 8.54
CA LYS A 157 3.61 20.67 7.49
C LYS A 157 4.21 20.51 6.10
N THR A 158 5.47 20.96 5.92
CA THR A 158 6.18 20.85 4.64
C THR A 158 6.42 19.38 4.26
N GLU A 159 6.91 18.57 5.19
CA GLU A 159 7.23 17.16 4.96
C GLU A 159 5.97 16.31 4.69
N ALA A 160 4.84 16.65 5.32
CA ALA A 160 3.55 15.97 5.09
C ALA A 160 2.78 16.58 3.89
N GLU A 161 3.43 17.47 3.13
CA GLU A 161 2.88 18.14 1.93
C GLU A 161 1.54 18.85 2.16
N LEU A 162 1.31 19.31 3.40
CA LEU A 162 0.09 20.00 3.77
C LEU A 162 0.16 21.46 3.33
N LYS A 163 -0.56 21.80 2.25
CA LYS A 163 -0.60 23.13 1.67
C LYS A 163 -2.01 23.72 1.74
N THR A 164 -2.12 25.01 2.03
CA THR A 164 -3.38 25.76 1.87
C THR A 164 -3.85 25.66 0.41
N GLY A 165 -5.14 25.49 0.21
CA GLY A 165 -5.75 25.27 -1.10
C GLY A 165 -5.77 23.81 -1.57
N ALA A 166 -5.09 22.88 -0.89
CA ALA A 166 -5.14 21.47 -1.21
C ALA A 166 -6.55 20.89 -0.94
N MET A 167 -7.01 19.99 -1.80
CA MET A 167 -8.29 19.30 -1.59
C MET A 167 -8.21 18.32 -0.43
N VAL A 168 -9.15 18.41 0.51
CA VAL A 168 -9.17 17.55 1.69
C VAL A 168 -9.96 16.28 1.38
N THR A 169 -9.20 15.21 1.11
CA THR A 169 -9.72 13.86 0.91
C THR A 169 -9.54 13.02 2.16
N ASP A 170 -10.31 11.93 2.28
CA ASP A 170 -10.11 10.96 3.35
C ASP A 170 -8.72 10.32 3.26
N ASN A 171 -8.20 10.12 2.04
CA ASN A 171 -6.83 9.67 1.82
C ASN A 171 -5.78 10.64 2.36
N LEU A 172 -5.93 11.96 2.14
CA LEU A 172 -5.03 12.96 2.69
C LEU A 172 -4.96 12.89 4.22
N ILE A 173 -6.13 12.70 4.87
CA ILE A 173 -6.20 12.57 6.33
C ILE A 173 -5.47 11.32 6.82
N VAL A 174 -5.71 10.16 6.17
CA VAL A 174 -5.10 8.88 6.54
C VAL A 174 -3.59 8.88 6.29
N THR A 175 -3.15 9.35 5.13
CA THR A 175 -1.72 9.41 4.79
C THR A 175 -0.96 10.36 5.70
N THR A 176 -1.53 11.55 5.99
CA THR A 176 -0.96 12.50 6.95
C THR A 176 -0.82 11.88 8.34
N LYS A 177 -1.86 11.21 8.83
CA LYS A 177 -1.85 10.53 10.13
C LYS A 177 -0.79 9.44 10.20
N ASN A 178 -0.69 8.61 9.17
CA ASN A 178 0.26 7.51 9.10
C ASN A 178 1.70 8.02 8.97
N TYR A 179 1.95 9.01 8.12
CA TYR A 179 3.24 9.68 7.99
C TYR A 179 3.75 10.20 9.34
N ILE A 180 2.91 10.98 10.04
CA ILE A 180 3.27 11.56 11.33
C ILE A 180 3.53 10.46 12.37
N ARG A 181 2.69 9.42 12.41
CA ARG A 181 2.88 8.28 13.30
C ARG A 181 4.22 7.61 13.03
N LYS A 182 4.48 7.21 11.76
CA LYS A 182 5.75 6.56 11.38
C LYS A 182 6.95 7.41 11.77
N LYS A 183 6.94 8.71 11.47
CA LYS A 183 8.02 9.65 11.82
C LYS A 183 8.35 9.67 13.33
N TYR A 184 7.39 9.46 14.19
CA TYR A 184 7.62 9.41 15.64
C TYR A 184 7.94 8.00 16.14
N THR A 185 7.36 6.95 15.55
CA THR A 185 7.72 5.57 15.87
C THR A 185 9.19 5.29 15.51
N ASP A 186 9.69 5.76 14.38
CA ASP A 186 11.09 5.67 13.97
C ASP A 186 12.06 6.43 14.91
N LYS A 187 11.51 7.31 15.76
CA LYS A 187 12.27 7.98 16.83
C LYS A 187 12.15 7.29 18.18
N GLY A 188 11.48 6.12 18.21
CA GLY A 188 11.26 5.31 19.41
C GLY A 188 10.03 5.69 20.22
N PHE A 189 9.12 6.51 19.70
CA PHE A 189 7.84 6.85 20.34
C PHE A 189 6.74 5.89 19.85
N LEU A 190 6.83 4.61 20.23
CA LEU A 190 5.95 3.56 19.68
C LEU A 190 4.48 3.74 20.05
N LYS A 191 4.17 4.45 21.14
CA LYS A 191 2.79 4.74 21.60
C LYS A 191 2.24 6.04 21.04
N THR A 192 2.84 6.61 19.99
CA THR A 192 2.40 7.87 19.38
C THR A 192 0.96 7.77 18.88
N LYS A 193 0.12 8.66 19.37
CA LYS A 193 -1.26 8.84 18.90
C LYS A 193 -1.36 10.13 18.09
N VAL A 194 -1.99 10.03 16.92
CA VAL A 194 -2.22 11.17 16.03
C VAL A 194 -3.71 11.22 15.72
N SER A 195 -4.33 12.35 15.97
CA SER A 195 -5.71 12.64 15.53
C SER A 195 -5.70 13.82 14.57
N VAL A 196 -6.50 13.70 13.52
CA VAL A 196 -6.68 14.74 12.50
C VAL A 196 -8.16 15.08 12.46
N ASN A 197 -8.50 16.31 12.80
CA ASN A 197 -9.87 16.80 12.80
C ASN A 197 -9.98 17.95 11.79
N THR A 198 -11.04 17.93 11.00
CA THR A 198 -11.40 19.03 10.11
C THR A 198 -12.66 19.72 10.59
N ARG A 199 -12.71 21.04 10.48
CA ARG A 199 -13.89 21.86 10.76
C ARG A 199 -14.15 22.75 9.57
N VAL A 200 -15.41 22.88 9.17
CA VAL A 200 -15.84 23.83 8.13
C VAL A 200 -15.39 25.23 8.53
N ASP A 201 -14.83 25.95 7.57
CA ASP A 201 -14.50 27.36 7.73
C ASP A 201 -15.69 28.19 7.25
N SER A 202 -16.35 28.89 8.17
CA SER A 202 -17.49 29.74 7.83
C SER A 202 -17.12 31.03 7.09
N SER A 203 -15.83 31.36 7.04
CA SER A 203 -15.34 32.58 6.38
C SER A 203 -15.02 32.37 4.89
N ASP A 204 -14.92 31.13 4.41
CA ASP A 204 -14.63 30.81 3.01
C ASP A 204 -15.47 29.59 2.57
N ILE A 205 -16.13 29.76 1.40
CA ILE A 205 -17.05 28.76 0.85
C ILE A 205 -16.27 27.48 0.52
N ASN A 206 -16.84 26.33 0.90
CA ASN A 206 -16.27 25.01 0.69
C ASN A 206 -14.80 24.87 1.15
N SER A 207 -14.50 25.47 2.30
CA SER A 207 -13.21 25.41 2.94
C SER A 207 -13.27 24.79 4.33
N VAL A 208 -12.16 24.16 4.74
CA VAL A 208 -12.02 23.55 6.06
C VAL A 208 -10.69 23.90 6.70
N ASN A 209 -10.73 24.03 8.02
CA ASN A 209 -9.55 24.16 8.87
C ASN A 209 -9.18 22.80 9.43
N MET A 210 -7.95 22.37 9.25
CA MET A 210 -7.42 21.08 9.74
C MET A 210 -6.64 21.29 11.04
N LYS A 211 -6.97 20.52 12.07
CA LYS A 211 -6.26 20.51 13.34
C LYS A 211 -5.73 19.13 13.65
N ILE A 212 -4.39 19.03 13.74
CA ILE A 212 -3.67 17.79 14.00
C ILE A 212 -3.19 17.82 15.46
N PHE A 213 -3.53 16.80 16.23
CA PHE A 213 -3.06 16.61 17.60
C PHE A 213 -2.11 15.44 17.63
N ILE A 214 -0.92 15.65 18.21
CA ILE A 214 0.13 14.65 18.32
C ILE A 214 0.45 14.42 19.79
N ASP A 215 0.07 13.27 20.29
CA ASP A 215 0.56 12.76 21.57
C ASP A 215 1.68 11.75 21.29
N LYS A 216 2.91 12.16 21.55
CA LYS A 216 4.09 11.30 21.30
C LYS A 216 4.20 10.16 22.31
N GLY A 217 3.65 10.36 23.50
CA GLY A 217 3.95 9.46 24.62
C GLY A 217 5.43 9.50 25.03
N SER A 218 5.85 8.47 25.74
CA SER A 218 7.24 8.27 26.19
C SER A 218 8.04 7.50 25.14
N LYS A 219 9.35 7.71 25.12
CA LYS A 219 10.27 6.87 24.34
C LYS A 219 10.32 5.45 24.92
N ILE A 220 10.18 4.48 24.04
CA ILE A 220 10.26 3.06 24.40
C ILE A 220 11.65 2.53 24.05
N LYS A 221 12.23 1.73 24.94
CA LYS A 221 13.55 1.12 24.77
C LYS A 221 13.45 -0.39 24.79
N ILE A 222 14.32 -1.06 24.04
CA ILE A 222 14.42 -2.52 24.06
C ILE A 222 15.21 -2.94 25.32
N LYS A 223 14.56 -3.74 26.17
CA LYS A 223 15.17 -4.30 27.39
C LYS A 223 15.87 -5.60 27.08
N ASN A 224 15.15 -6.54 26.44
CA ASN A 224 15.69 -7.84 26.07
C ASN A 224 15.33 -8.19 24.62
N ILE A 225 16.17 -9.04 24.02
CA ILE A 225 15.90 -9.75 22.78
C ILE A 225 16.12 -11.22 23.11
N ASN A 226 15.07 -11.99 23.11
CA ASN A 226 15.03 -13.39 23.48
C ASN A 226 14.85 -14.24 22.23
N PHE A 227 15.54 -15.36 22.16
CA PHE A 227 15.44 -16.32 21.08
C PHE A 227 14.94 -17.65 21.62
N LYS A 228 14.26 -18.41 20.77
CA LYS A 228 13.81 -19.77 21.01
C LYS A 228 13.98 -20.58 19.73
N GLY A 229 14.46 -21.81 19.85
CA GLY A 229 14.72 -22.72 18.73
C GLY A 229 16.11 -22.57 18.11
N ASN A 230 17.01 -21.79 18.72
CA ASN A 230 18.37 -21.56 18.30
C ASN A 230 19.34 -22.49 19.05
N GLU A 231 19.53 -23.70 18.55
CA GLU A 231 20.43 -24.69 19.14
C GLU A 231 21.87 -24.55 18.63
N ALA A 232 22.05 -24.28 17.32
CA ALA A 232 23.37 -24.16 16.69
C ALA A 232 24.05 -22.82 16.98
N LEU A 233 23.28 -21.75 17.16
CA LEU A 233 23.81 -20.42 17.43
C LEU A 233 23.34 -19.89 18.79
N ALA A 234 24.26 -19.59 19.67
CA ALA A 234 23.95 -18.97 20.96
C ALA A 234 23.30 -17.58 20.75
N ASP A 235 22.39 -17.21 21.66
CA ASP A 235 21.71 -15.89 21.69
C ASP A 235 22.64 -14.69 21.52
N GLY A 236 23.86 -14.78 22.10
CA GLY A 236 24.87 -13.71 22.00
C GLY A 236 25.31 -13.47 20.56
N LYS A 237 25.47 -14.53 19.79
CA LYS A 237 25.80 -14.49 18.35
C LYS A 237 24.66 -13.87 17.55
N LEU A 238 23.43 -14.34 17.75
CA LEU A 238 22.26 -13.80 17.07
C LEU A 238 22.06 -12.31 17.37
N ARG A 239 22.19 -11.90 18.63
CA ARG A 239 22.17 -10.48 18.99
C ARG A 239 23.33 -9.66 18.40
N ALA A 240 24.47 -10.26 18.13
CA ALA A 240 25.58 -9.58 17.47
C ALA A 240 25.30 -9.33 15.99
N VAL A 241 24.67 -10.29 15.30
CA VAL A 241 24.24 -10.19 13.89
C VAL A 241 23.21 -9.08 13.69
N MET A 242 22.25 -8.93 14.60
CA MET A 242 21.27 -7.85 14.56
C MET A 242 21.97 -6.48 14.71
N SER A 243 22.35 -5.84 13.61
CA SER A 243 23.15 -4.60 13.63
C SER A 243 22.36 -3.38 14.06
N ASN A 244 21.09 -3.31 13.73
CA ASN A 244 20.19 -2.16 13.89
C ASN A 244 19.44 -2.22 15.22
N THR A 245 18.88 -3.38 15.56
CA THR A 245 18.05 -3.60 16.75
C THR A 245 18.91 -4.03 17.95
N LYS A 246 19.15 -3.12 18.87
CA LYS A 246 20.02 -3.36 20.02
C LYS A 246 19.29 -3.16 21.36
N ARG A 247 19.52 -4.07 22.32
CA ARG A 247 19.05 -3.90 23.69
C ARG A 247 19.79 -2.78 24.43
N LYS A 248 19.15 -2.22 25.45
CA LYS A 248 19.76 -1.28 26.39
C LYS A 248 20.89 -2.01 27.17
N PHE A 249 22.09 -1.43 27.14
CA PHE A 249 23.25 -1.96 27.90
C PHE A 249 23.98 -0.83 28.62
N LEU A 250 24.46 -1.06 29.83
CA LEU A 250 25.09 -0.06 30.69
C LEU A 250 26.31 0.65 30.08
N GLY A 251 27.01 0.04 29.12
CA GLY A 251 28.15 0.62 28.40
C GLY A 251 27.79 1.37 27.11
N ARG A 252 26.52 1.51 26.75
CA ARG A 252 26.08 2.11 25.48
C ARG A 252 25.17 3.34 25.67
N PHE A 253 25.70 4.35 26.36
CA PHE A 253 24.92 5.58 26.62
C PHE A 253 24.55 6.38 25.35
N TRP A 254 25.33 6.24 24.26
CA TRP A 254 25.26 7.05 23.05
C TRP A 254 24.45 6.42 21.91
N LYS A 255 24.31 5.10 21.85
CA LYS A 255 23.54 4.40 20.81
C LYS A 255 22.17 4.01 21.34
N GLY A 256 21.13 4.46 20.63
CA GLY A 256 19.75 4.21 21.03
C GLY A 256 19.37 2.73 20.98
N SER A 257 18.68 2.28 22.03
CA SER A 257 18.00 0.98 22.07
C SER A 257 16.52 1.15 21.65
N LYS A 258 16.28 1.88 20.57
CA LYS A 258 14.92 2.11 20.03
C LYS A 258 14.53 0.95 19.13
N TYR A 259 13.25 0.67 19.07
CA TYR A 259 12.68 -0.26 18.10
C TYR A 259 12.23 0.51 16.86
N ILE A 260 12.62 0.04 15.68
CA ILE A 260 12.16 0.50 14.38
C ILE A 260 11.82 -0.74 13.57
N ASP A 261 10.58 -0.84 13.11
CA ASP A 261 10.03 -2.05 12.48
C ASP A 261 10.80 -2.46 11.22
N ASP A 262 11.12 -1.49 10.35
CA ASP A 262 11.85 -1.77 9.11
C ASP A 262 13.29 -2.25 9.40
N GLU A 263 13.99 -1.60 10.35
CA GLU A 263 15.34 -2.01 10.79
C GLU A 263 15.33 -3.40 11.47
N PHE A 264 14.26 -3.73 12.18
CA PHE A 264 14.10 -5.04 12.81
C PHE A 264 13.91 -6.16 11.78
N LYS A 265 13.15 -5.91 10.71
CA LYS A 265 12.99 -6.86 9.62
C LYS A 265 14.31 -7.15 8.91
N GLU A 266 15.11 -6.12 8.64
CA GLU A 266 16.46 -6.29 8.08
C GLU A 266 17.36 -7.15 9.01
N ASP A 267 17.23 -6.97 10.33
CA ASP A 267 17.98 -7.79 11.29
C ASP A 267 17.50 -9.24 11.30
N LEU A 268 16.19 -9.52 11.11
CA LEU A 268 15.69 -10.89 10.96
C LEU A 268 16.23 -11.56 9.69
N GLU A 269 16.28 -10.83 8.58
CA GLU A 269 16.91 -11.33 7.34
C GLU A 269 18.39 -11.61 7.53
N SER A 270 19.11 -10.76 8.28
CA SER A 270 20.52 -10.97 8.61
C SER A 270 20.75 -12.23 9.46
N ILE A 271 19.81 -12.55 10.35
CA ILE A 271 19.84 -13.82 11.12
C ILE A 271 19.72 -15.01 10.14
N LEU A 272 18.74 -15.00 9.26
CA LEU A 272 18.52 -16.09 8.29
C LEU A 272 19.71 -16.23 7.33
N ASP A 273 20.29 -15.12 6.87
CA ASP A 273 21.50 -15.14 6.04
C ASP A 273 22.69 -15.79 6.79
N THR A 274 22.81 -15.49 8.10
CA THR A 274 23.86 -16.11 8.94
C THR A 274 23.66 -17.62 9.05
N TYR A 275 22.44 -18.09 9.27
CA TYR A 275 22.14 -19.52 9.28
C TYR A 275 22.39 -20.17 7.91
N SER A 276 21.96 -19.52 6.83
CA SER A 276 22.19 -20.00 5.47
C SER A 276 23.69 -20.17 5.14
N ARG A 277 24.55 -19.24 5.59
CA ARG A 277 26.01 -19.34 5.44
C ARG A 277 26.63 -20.47 6.24
N LEU A 278 25.95 -20.94 7.28
CA LEU A 278 26.37 -22.07 8.11
C LEU A 278 25.73 -23.39 7.66
N GLY A 279 25.08 -23.42 6.52
CA GLY A 279 24.46 -24.61 5.95
C GLY A 279 23.02 -24.86 6.36
N TYR A 280 22.44 -24.04 7.19
CA TYR A 280 21.04 -24.16 7.60
C TYR A 280 20.11 -23.48 6.60
N ARG A 281 20.07 -24.03 5.39
CA ARG A 281 19.32 -23.51 4.24
C ARG A 281 17.83 -23.28 4.51
N ASP A 282 17.21 -24.19 5.26
CA ASP A 282 15.77 -24.21 5.52
C ASP A 282 15.40 -23.45 6.79
N SER A 283 16.34 -22.68 7.36
CA SER A 283 16.09 -21.88 8.55
C SER A 283 15.00 -20.84 8.28
N ARG A 284 14.13 -20.63 9.26
CA ARG A 284 13.02 -19.68 9.16
C ARG A 284 12.63 -19.09 10.50
N ILE A 285 12.13 -17.87 10.48
CA ILE A 285 11.47 -17.27 11.62
C ILE A 285 10.04 -17.81 11.68
N LEU A 286 9.69 -18.47 12.79
CA LEU A 286 8.34 -18.99 13.02
C LEU A 286 7.40 -17.90 13.52
N SER A 287 7.89 -17.08 14.45
CA SER A 287 7.15 -15.95 14.99
C SER A 287 8.07 -14.88 15.55
N ASP A 288 7.61 -13.65 15.53
CA ASP A 288 8.18 -12.55 16.29
C ASP A 288 7.08 -11.86 17.10
N SER A 289 7.40 -11.39 18.27
CA SER A 289 6.45 -10.69 19.12
C SER A 289 7.12 -9.67 20.03
N ILE A 290 6.35 -8.65 20.37
CA ILE A 290 6.76 -7.60 21.30
C ILE A 290 5.94 -7.71 22.58
N SER A 291 6.57 -7.93 23.70
CA SER A 291 5.95 -7.82 25.03
C SER A 291 6.30 -6.50 25.71
N TRP A 292 5.29 -5.85 26.26
CA TRP A 292 5.41 -4.54 26.90
C TRP A 292 5.69 -4.69 28.39
N ASN A 293 6.62 -3.87 28.90
CA ASN A 293 6.90 -3.76 30.33
C ASN A 293 6.36 -2.43 30.88
N ASP A 294 6.14 -2.37 32.19
CA ASP A 294 5.58 -1.18 32.86
C ASP A 294 6.57 0.01 32.88
N ASP A 295 7.87 -0.26 32.74
CA ASP A 295 8.96 0.74 32.78
C ASP A 295 9.21 1.44 31.42
N ASN A 296 8.24 1.49 30.53
CA ASN A 296 8.38 1.98 29.15
C ASN A 296 9.49 1.27 28.35
N THR A 297 9.67 -0.01 28.62
CA THR A 297 10.54 -0.88 27.82
C THR A 297 9.73 -1.99 27.14
N ILE A 298 10.36 -2.65 26.18
CA ILE A 298 9.83 -3.83 25.51
C ILE A 298 10.85 -4.96 25.54
N ASN A 299 10.32 -6.20 25.52
CA ASN A 299 11.12 -7.37 25.13
C ASN A 299 10.67 -7.79 23.73
N ILE A 300 11.62 -8.16 22.90
CA ILE A 300 11.40 -8.77 21.60
C ILE A 300 11.63 -10.26 21.78
N ASN A 301 10.67 -11.09 21.36
CA ASN A 301 10.78 -12.53 21.41
C ASN A 301 10.74 -13.04 19.97
N ILE A 302 11.76 -13.80 19.58
CA ILE A 302 11.93 -14.36 18.24
C ILE A 302 11.95 -15.87 18.40
N GLU A 303 11.03 -16.55 17.74
CA GLU A 303 11.00 -18.00 17.65
C GLU A 303 11.42 -18.39 16.24
N LEU A 304 12.41 -19.25 16.12
CA LEU A 304 12.96 -19.69 14.86
C LEU A 304 13.08 -21.22 14.82
N GLU A 305 13.17 -21.74 13.62
CA GLU A 305 13.50 -23.11 13.32
C GLU A 305 14.75 -23.13 12.46
N GLU A 306 15.79 -23.81 12.91
CA GLU A 306 17.07 -23.87 12.21
C GLU A 306 17.03 -24.82 11.00
N GLY A 307 16.22 -25.87 11.09
CA GLY A 307 16.22 -26.94 10.11
C GLY A 307 17.46 -27.82 10.23
N ARG A 308 17.83 -28.47 9.13
CA ARG A 308 19.04 -29.33 9.06
C ARG A 308 20.21 -28.54 8.50
N GLN A 309 21.42 -28.94 8.88
CA GLN A 309 22.63 -28.45 8.24
C GLN A 309 22.91 -29.26 7.00
N TYR A 310 23.04 -28.59 5.87
CA TYR A 310 23.33 -29.20 4.56
C TYR A 310 24.79 -29.07 4.21
N ILE A 311 25.27 -30.01 3.36
CA ILE A 311 26.59 -30.01 2.75
C ILE A 311 26.46 -30.03 1.22
N PHE A 312 27.49 -29.59 0.52
CA PHE A 312 27.55 -29.76 -0.94
C PHE A 312 27.72 -31.26 -1.30
N GLY A 313 26.87 -31.73 -2.17
CA GLY A 313 26.98 -33.01 -2.85
C GLY A 313 27.87 -32.93 -4.09
N ASP A 314 27.46 -33.67 -5.13
CA ASP A 314 28.15 -33.59 -6.41
C ASP A 314 27.89 -32.24 -7.09
N ILE A 315 28.95 -31.68 -7.71
CA ILE A 315 28.86 -30.49 -8.54
C ILE A 315 29.03 -30.91 -9.96
N VAL A 316 28.03 -30.66 -10.80
CA VAL A 316 28.01 -31.10 -12.20
C VAL A 316 27.94 -29.86 -13.08
N TYR A 317 28.82 -29.78 -14.07
CA TYR A 317 28.82 -28.72 -15.06
C TYR A 317 28.13 -29.19 -16.34
N VAL A 318 27.28 -28.31 -16.90
CA VAL A 318 26.53 -28.60 -18.12
C VAL A 318 26.64 -27.41 -19.07
N GLY A 319 27.11 -27.69 -20.30
CA GLY A 319 27.24 -26.69 -21.36
C GLY A 319 28.60 -26.01 -21.47
N ASN A 320 29.56 -26.38 -20.62
CA ASN A 320 30.95 -25.87 -20.59
C ASN A 320 31.81 -26.51 -21.69
N LYS A 321 31.73 -25.99 -22.91
CA LYS A 321 32.52 -26.53 -24.06
C LYS A 321 33.93 -25.98 -24.08
N SER A 322 34.14 -24.74 -23.60
CA SER A 322 35.42 -24.02 -23.68
C SER A 322 36.34 -24.27 -22.48
N TYR A 323 35.80 -24.72 -21.37
CA TYR A 323 36.54 -25.00 -20.15
C TYR A 323 36.21 -26.37 -19.60
N THR A 324 37.20 -27.06 -19.05
CA THR A 324 37.02 -28.36 -18.39
C THR A 324 36.41 -28.15 -16.99
N ASP A 325 35.74 -29.18 -16.47
CA ASP A 325 35.22 -29.21 -15.11
C ASP A 325 36.31 -28.90 -14.07
N GLN A 326 37.53 -29.41 -14.30
CA GLN A 326 38.65 -29.14 -13.39
C GLN A 326 39.05 -27.67 -13.34
N GLN A 327 39.04 -26.98 -14.50
CA GLN A 327 39.32 -25.53 -14.54
C GLN A 327 38.23 -24.72 -13.80
N LEU A 328 36.98 -25.10 -14.01
CA LEU A 328 35.85 -24.43 -13.34
C LEU A 328 35.86 -24.69 -11.85
N ASN A 329 36.17 -25.92 -11.40
CA ASN A 329 36.32 -26.24 -9.97
C ASN A 329 37.40 -25.40 -9.27
N THR A 330 38.49 -25.06 -9.98
CA THR A 330 39.58 -24.22 -9.46
C THR A 330 39.09 -22.81 -9.10
N LEU A 331 38.10 -22.28 -9.86
CA LEU A 331 37.48 -21.00 -9.61
C LEU A 331 36.36 -21.11 -8.58
N LEU A 332 35.55 -22.16 -8.67
CA LEU A 332 34.42 -22.37 -7.76
C LEU A 332 34.88 -22.47 -6.30
N LYS A 333 36.01 -23.16 -6.08
CA LYS A 333 36.60 -23.35 -4.73
C LYS A 333 35.61 -23.93 -3.72
N ILE A 334 34.73 -24.82 -4.17
CA ILE A 334 33.72 -25.54 -3.37
C ILE A 334 33.92 -27.03 -3.67
N GLU A 335 34.03 -27.83 -2.63
CA GLU A 335 34.22 -29.27 -2.75
C GLU A 335 33.00 -30.04 -2.21
N LYS A 336 32.85 -31.28 -2.69
CA LYS A 336 31.86 -32.21 -2.13
C LYS A 336 32.17 -32.46 -0.65
N GLY A 337 31.16 -32.25 0.21
CA GLY A 337 31.28 -32.38 1.66
C GLY A 337 31.49 -31.06 2.39
N ASP A 338 31.78 -29.98 1.69
CA ASP A 338 31.80 -28.64 2.30
C ASP A 338 30.42 -28.27 2.85
N VAL A 339 30.39 -27.46 3.88
CA VAL A 339 29.12 -26.91 4.39
C VAL A 339 28.44 -26.09 3.30
N TYR A 340 27.19 -26.42 3.04
CA TYR A 340 26.42 -25.71 2.00
C TYR A 340 26.30 -24.22 2.31
N ASN A 341 26.73 -23.39 1.37
CA ASN A 341 26.62 -21.94 1.46
C ASN A 341 26.19 -21.37 0.10
N GLY A 342 24.89 -21.14 -0.04
CA GLY A 342 24.30 -20.62 -1.29
C GLY A 342 24.80 -19.22 -1.66
N ALA A 343 25.17 -18.39 -0.69
CA ALA A 343 25.73 -17.06 -0.95
C ALA A 343 27.14 -17.15 -1.57
N VAL A 344 27.99 -18.00 -1.00
CA VAL A 344 29.32 -18.27 -1.58
C VAL A 344 29.20 -18.90 -2.97
N LEU A 345 28.31 -19.88 -3.14
CA LEU A 345 28.04 -20.47 -4.44
C LEU A 345 27.69 -19.40 -5.49
N LYS A 346 26.77 -18.52 -5.16
CA LYS A 346 26.36 -17.41 -6.05
C LYS A 346 27.51 -16.47 -6.36
N GLU A 347 28.30 -16.11 -5.36
CA GLU A 347 29.48 -15.24 -5.53
C GLU A 347 30.52 -15.88 -6.45
N ARG A 348 30.79 -17.17 -6.30
CA ARG A 348 31.76 -17.91 -7.14
C ARG A 348 31.28 -18.13 -8.57
N ILE A 349 29.97 -18.09 -8.79
CA ILE A 349 29.38 -18.25 -10.14
C ILE A 349 29.26 -16.93 -10.85
N SER A 350 28.70 -15.89 -10.19
CA SER A 350 28.31 -14.64 -10.84
C SER A 350 29.09 -13.42 -10.37
N GLY A 351 29.95 -13.58 -9.36
CA GLY A 351 30.76 -12.52 -8.82
C GLY A 351 29.96 -11.32 -8.29
N ASP A 352 30.66 -10.20 -8.19
CA ASP A 352 30.10 -8.90 -7.80
C ASP A 352 29.82 -7.98 -9.01
N GLY A 353 30.01 -8.50 -10.24
CA GLY A 353 29.88 -7.77 -11.50
C GLY A 353 31.09 -6.90 -11.84
N SER A 354 32.20 -6.97 -11.08
CA SER A 354 33.42 -6.26 -11.42
C SER A 354 34.23 -7.06 -12.44
N PRO A 355 34.96 -6.39 -13.38
CA PRO A 355 35.78 -7.08 -14.41
C PRO A 355 36.96 -7.92 -13.84
N ASN A 356 37.30 -7.67 -12.57
CA ASN A 356 38.39 -8.36 -11.87
C ASN A 356 37.87 -9.41 -10.86
N SER A 357 36.58 -9.71 -10.90
CA SER A 357 36.00 -10.73 -10.03
C SER A 357 36.53 -12.12 -10.41
N GLU A 358 36.88 -12.93 -9.40
CA GLU A 358 37.32 -14.32 -9.59
C GLU A 358 36.12 -15.27 -9.56
N ASP A 359 35.26 -15.21 -10.58
CA ASP A 359 34.07 -16.04 -10.73
C ASP A 359 33.95 -16.63 -12.15
N ILE A 360 33.07 -17.63 -12.28
CA ILE A 360 32.93 -18.34 -13.53
C ILE A 360 32.33 -17.45 -14.63
N GLN A 361 31.35 -16.61 -14.33
CA GLN A 361 30.74 -15.72 -15.30
C GLN A 361 31.75 -14.73 -15.88
N THR A 362 32.57 -14.11 -15.01
CA THR A 362 33.64 -13.18 -15.41
C THR A 362 34.73 -13.87 -16.23
N LEU A 363 35.09 -15.14 -15.91
CA LEU A 363 36.01 -15.92 -16.72
C LEU A 363 35.53 -16.02 -18.18
N TYR A 364 34.25 -16.38 -18.38
CA TYR A 364 33.67 -16.49 -19.72
C TYR A 364 33.63 -15.13 -20.43
N GLN A 365 33.19 -14.08 -19.78
CA GLN A 365 33.12 -12.72 -20.34
C GLN A 365 34.49 -12.19 -20.75
N ASN A 366 35.51 -12.35 -19.92
CA ASN A 366 36.89 -11.94 -20.20
C ASN A 366 37.54 -12.76 -21.35
N SER A 367 37.00 -13.95 -21.62
CA SER A 367 37.44 -14.82 -22.74
C SER A 367 36.70 -14.53 -24.04
N GLY A 368 35.85 -13.49 -24.05
CA GLY A 368 35.12 -13.03 -25.24
C GLY A 368 33.71 -13.58 -25.37
N PHE A 369 33.21 -14.38 -24.43
CA PHE A 369 31.84 -14.85 -24.42
C PHE A 369 30.91 -13.83 -23.69
N LEU A 370 30.76 -12.66 -24.32
CA LEU A 370 30.08 -11.49 -23.69
C LEU A 370 28.63 -11.76 -23.29
N PHE A 371 27.94 -12.65 -23.99
CA PHE A 371 26.53 -12.99 -23.75
C PHE A 371 26.37 -14.33 -23.03
N SER A 372 27.44 -14.89 -22.50
CA SER A 372 27.39 -16.10 -21.69
C SER A 372 26.51 -15.93 -20.46
N SER A 373 25.91 -17.01 -20.02
CA SER A 373 25.16 -17.03 -18.74
C SER A 373 25.52 -18.29 -17.95
N VAL A 374 25.79 -18.11 -16.68
CA VAL A 374 26.12 -19.17 -15.73
C VAL A 374 25.15 -19.14 -14.58
N ASN A 375 24.50 -20.27 -14.31
CA ASN A 375 23.51 -20.39 -13.24
C ASN A 375 23.71 -21.70 -12.48
N ALA A 376 23.58 -21.65 -11.15
CA ALA A 376 23.54 -22.86 -10.33
C ALA A 376 22.08 -23.27 -10.05
N VAL A 377 21.83 -24.55 -10.14
CA VAL A 377 20.54 -25.16 -9.82
C VAL A 377 20.76 -26.34 -8.88
N GLU A 378 20.05 -26.33 -7.77
CA GLU A 378 19.99 -27.48 -6.86
C GLU A 378 19.11 -28.56 -7.51
N THR A 379 19.67 -29.69 -7.85
CA THR A 379 18.95 -30.74 -8.59
C THR A 379 18.48 -31.88 -7.71
N LYS A 380 19.19 -32.17 -6.63
CA LYS A 380 18.89 -33.29 -5.76
C LYS A 380 19.33 -33.02 -4.32
N VAL A 381 18.52 -33.42 -3.36
CA VAL A 381 18.87 -33.41 -1.94
C VAL A 381 18.72 -34.83 -1.40
N VAL A 382 19.81 -35.40 -0.90
CA VAL A 382 19.81 -36.75 -0.31
C VAL A 382 20.68 -36.76 0.92
N ASN A 383 20.12 -37.19 2.06
CA ASN A 383 20.84 -37.28 3.33
C ASN A 383 21.60 -35.99 3.68
N ASP A 384 20.91 -34.85 3.56
CA ASP A 384 21.44 -33.51 3.83
C ASP A 384 22.59 -33.05 2.87
N SER A 385 22.81 -33.78 1.76
CA SER A 385 23.75 -33.46 0.70
C SER A 385 23.01 -32.89 -0.51
N ILE A 386 23.39 -31.67 -0.95
CA ILE A 386 22.76 -30.96 -2.06
C ILE A 386 23.64 -31.07 -3.30
N THR A 387 23.13 -31.76 -4.33
CA THR A 387 23.76 -31.79 -5.64
C THR A 387 23.45 -30.51 -6.40
N VAL A 388 24.49 -29.87 -6.90
CA VAL A 388 24.40 -28.62 -7.66
C VAL A 388 24.78 -28.86 -9.12
N GLU A 389 23.90 -28.42 -10.03
CA GLU A 389 24.18 -28.38 -11.47
C GLU A 389 24.47 -26.94 -11.87
N VAL A 390 25.70 -26.70 -12.33
CA VAL A 390 26.14 -25.41 -12.87
C VAL A 390 25.87 -25.40 -14.38
N ARG A 391 24.82 -24.71 -14.79
CA ARG A 391 24.38 -24.60 -16.18
C ARG A 391 25.06 -23.42 -16.85
N ILE A 392 25.78 -23.70 -17.91
CA ILE A 392 26.55 -22.71 -18.65
C ILE A 392 26.01 -22.64 -20.09
N ARG A 393 25.70 -21.44 -20.52
CA ARG A 393 25.42 -21.13 -21.91
C ARG A 393 26.48 -20.17 -22.39
N GLU A 394 27.36 -20.67 -23.28
CA GLU A 394 28.51 -19.91 -23.73
C GLU A 394 28.16 -18.83 -24.75
N ASP A 395 27.13 -19.06 -25.61
CA ASP A 395 26.79 -18.27 -26.78
C ASP A 395 27.97 -18.06 -27.74
N GLU A 396 27.88 -17.14 -28.72
CA GLU A 396 28.93 -16.87 -29.68
C GLU A 396 30.04 -16.00 -29.07
N LYS A 397 31.29 -16.34 -29.44
CA LYS A 397 32.44 -15.55 -29.01
C LYS A 397 32.51 -14.28 -29.82
N ALA A 398 32.63 -13.14 -29.15
CA ALA A 398 32.86 -11.84 -29.80
C ALA A 398 34.25 -11.87 -30.50
N THR A 399 34.28 -11.54 -31.78
CA THR A 399 35.48 -11.47 -32.63
C THR A 399 36.00 -10.03 -32.70
#